data_158aa5e391d6d9acf0b108e285c91005
#
_entry.id   158aa5e391d6d9acf0b108e285c91005
#
_cell.length_a   1.000
_cell.length_b   1.000
_cell.length_c   1.000
_cell.angle_alpha   90.00
_cell.angle_beta   90.00
_cell.angle_gamma   90.00
#
_symmetry.space_group_name_H-M   'P 1'
#
loop_
_entity.id
_entity.type
_entity.pdbx_description
1 polymer ?
#
loop_
_entity_poly.entity_id
_entity_poly.type
_entity_poly.pdbx_seq_one_letter_code
_entity_poly.pdbx_strand_id
1 'polypeptide(L)'
;MSSGCLALILHAHLPFVRHPEHEHFLEEDWFFEAITECYIPLVRMMQRLVDKHVPLKLAMSLTPTLCAMLRDKLLCERYIRHLDLLIDLTARERKRNRNHPQLRALADFYFEMFCETKRFFVDEYKCDLLTPFRELRETGALEIIASAATHGLLPLLQQPVATDGADLGVPAFASARARSTPAATAARAQILIGRDVYTDTFAAQPAGFWLPECAYAPALDSILQEANVRWFGLDTHGLLFGSPRPRHSIYAPCYTPAGPAAIARDRDSSRQVWSTKGGYPGDPAYREFYRDVGFDLPLDHLGPLAYGVRKFSGVKYHRVTGPDVHKELYDLVAAKKVAETQARHFVEERRRQIDQISATGFDPIVVVPFDAELFGHWWFEGPHFLEHVIRHAANNRDFQLSTPSEYLAAHPTQQIVEPAASTWGENGYLEVWLNPSNAWIYPQLHDAAQRMSEVARGYACPVVEQPRKHSALPSDKVAGGAPALQFDDRVLKQLARELLLAQSSDWAFLIKTGTAREYATKRIFEHLSRFNRLYDQLTTNDVDEEFLCECEFRDNLFPNVNWRYYM
;
A
#
# COMPACT_ATOMS: atom_id res chain seq x y z
N MET A 1 23.75 -25.03 13.26
CA MET A 1 22.76 -24.62 12.26
C MET A 1 21.81 -23.68 12.96
N SER A 2 21.33 -22.63 12.30
CA SER A 2 20.34 -21.70 12.89
C SER A 2 19.04 -22.45 13.16
N SER A 3 18.39 -22.15 14.28
CA SER A 3 17.20 -22.87 14.75
C SER A 3 15.87 -22.32 14.22
N GLY A 4 15.90 -21.40 13.27
CA GLY A 4 14.70 -20.84 12.65
C GLY A 4 14.94 -19.52 11.90
N CYS A 5 13.87 -18.87 11.45
CA CYS A 5 13.92 -17.67 10.62
C CYS A 5 13.10 -16.52 11.19
N LEU A 6 13.56 -15.30 10.95
CA LEU A 6 12.81 -14.06 11.13
C LEU A 6 12.55 -13.44 9.74
N ALA A 7 11.29 -13.25 9.38
CA ALA A 7 10.88 -12.61 8.15
C ALA A 7 10.25 -11.24 8.44
N LEU A 8 10.91 -10.18 7.99
CA LEU A 8 10.38 -8.82 8.02
C LEU A 8 9.67 -8.51 6.71
N ILE A 9 8.44 -8.01 6.78
CA ILE A 9 7.66 -7.62 5.61
C ILE A 9 7.22 -6.17 5.78
N LEU A 10 7.47 -5.34 4.78
CA LEU A 10 6.97 -3.97 4.73
C LEU A 10 5.88 -3.86 3.66
N HIS A 11 4.78 -3.21 4.02
CA HIS A 11 3.70 -2.90 3.09
C HIS A 11 3.72 -1.40 2.76
N ALA A 12 4.10 -1.05 1.54
CA ALA A 12 4.10 0.34 1.07
C ALA A 12 2.87 0.60 0.20
N HIS A 13 1.99 1.47 0.70
CA HIS A 13 0.73 1.78 0.06
C HIS A 13 0.27 3.21 0.33
N LEU A 14 -0.27 3.83 -0.73
CA LEU A 14 -1.05 5.06 -0.64
C LEU A 14 -2.23 5.01 -1.62
N PRO A 15 -3.36 5.66 -1.29
CA PRO A 15 -4.44 5.85 -2.25
C PRO A 15 -3.95 6.66 -3.45
N PHE A 16 -4.63 6.54 -4.59
CA PHE A 16 -4.30 7.33 -5.77
C PHE A 16 -4.73 8.78 -5.59
N VAL A 17 -3.77 9.67 -5.31
CA VAL A 17 -3.97 11.09 -4.95
C VAL A 17 -3.52 12.07 -6.04
N ARG A 18 -3.73 11.75 -7.29
CA ARG A 18 -3.42 12.61 -8.42
C ARG A 18 -4.60 13.52 -8.79
N HIS A 19 -4.37 14.83 -8.80
CA HIS A 19 -5.39 15.86 -9.07
C HIS A 19 -4.91 16.88 -10.13
N PRO A 20 -4.83 16.48 -11.41
CA PRO A 20 -4.27 17.33 -12.46
C PRO A 20 -5.11 18.57 -12.77
N GLU A 21 -6.40 18.59 -12.37
CA GLU A 21 -7.34 19.70 -12.51
C GLU A 21 -7.05 20.86 -11.55
N HIS A 22 -6.20 20.66 -10.55
CA HIS A 22 -5.77 21.67 -9.59
C HIS A 22 -4.29 21.95 -9.74
N GLU A 23 -3.85 23.16 -9.50
CA GLU A 23 -2.42 23.50 -9.44
C GLU A 23 -1.74 22.87 -8.21
N HIS A 24 -2.49 22.81 -7.09
CA HIS A 24 -2.09 22.21 -5.82
C HIS A 24 -3.28 21.47 -5.22
N PHE A 25 -3.02 20.36 -4.59
CA PHE A 25 -4.04 19.59 -3.89
C PHE A 25 -3.47 19.04 -2.58
N LEU A 26 -4.22 19.21 -1.48
CA LEU A 26 -3.71 18.95 -0.13
C LEU A 26 -3.32 17.47 0.08
N GLU A 27 -4.12 16.56 -0.47
CA GLU A 27 -3.90 15.13 -0.30
C GLU A 27 -2.70 14.60 -1.10
N GLU A 28 -2.17 15.36 -2.07
CA GLU A 28 -0.89 15.04 -2.70
C GLU A 28 0.28 15.15 -1.72
N ASP A 29 0.14 15.92 -0.65
CA ASP A 29 1.14 16.00 0.42
C ASP A 29 1.40 14.64 1.09
N TRP A 30 0.39 13.75 1.20
CA TRP A 30 0.57 12.40 1.73
C TRP A 30 1.64 11.62 0.94
N PHE A 31 1.60 11.75 -0.38
CA PHE A 31 2.59 11.12 -1.25
C PHE A 31 3.98 11.78 -1.12
N PHE A 32 4.04 13.11 -1.01
CA PHE A 32 5.31 13.84 -0.86
C PHE A 32 5.96 13.56 0.50
N GLU A 33 5.17 13.51 1.56
CA GLU A 33 5.63 13.15 2.90
C GLU A 33 6.15 11.71 2.94
N ALA A 34 5.43 10.76 2.36
CA ALA A 34 5.84 9.36 2.33
C ALA A 34 7.15 9.15 1.55
N ILE A 35 7.34 9.82 0.41
CA ILE A 35 8.63 9.78 -0.31
C ILE A 35 9.75 10.32 0.57
N THR A 36 9.53 11.49 1.19
CA THR A 36 10.56 12.24 1.94
C THR A 36 10.94 11.55 3.24
N GLU A 37 9.94 11.11 4.01
CA GLU A 37 10.14 10.62 5.37
C GLU A 37 10.29 9.09 5.44
N CYS A 38 9.75 8.33 4.46
CA CYS A 38 9.72 6.87 4.49
C CYS A 38 10.51 6.23 3.34
N TYR A 39 10.09 6.40 2.08
CA TYR A 39 10.62 5.56 0.99
C TYR A 39 12.10 5.85 0.69
N ILE A 40 12.51 7.10 0.57
CA ILE A 40 13.92 7.46 0.37
C ILE A 40 14.78 7.05 1.58
N PRO A 41 14.41 7.34 2.84
CA PRO A 41 15.14 6.84 4.00
C PRO A 41 15.30 5.33 4.06
N LEU A 42 14.25 4.55 3.74
CA LEU A 42 14.31 3.09 3.71
C LEU A 42 15.23 2.57 2.59
N VAL A 43 15.11 3.11 1.38
CA VAL A 43 16.01 2.75 0.26
C VAL A 43 17.47 3.03 0.63
N ARG A 44 17.78 4.24 1.12
CA ARG A 44 19.14 4.61 1.54
C ARG A 44 19.65 3.73 2.68
N MET A 45 18.78 3.34 3.60
CA MET A 45 19.12 2.40 4.67
C MET A 45 19.51 1.03 4.12
N MET A 46 18.69 0.47 3.21
CA MET A 46 18.96 -0.83 2.58
C MET A 46 20.24 -0.80 1.73
N GLN A 47 20.46 0.26 0.95
CA GLN A 47 21.69 0.45 0.18
C GLN A 47 22.93 0.47 1.07
N ARG A 48 22.90 1.24 2.18
CA ARG A 48 24.01 1.26 3.15
C ARG A 48 24.29 -0.12 3.76
N LEU A 49 23.28 -0.94 3.96
CA LEU A 49 23.46 -2.31 4.48
C LEU A 49 24.11 -3.21 3.44
N VAL A 50 23.65 -3.13 2.18
CA VAL A 50 24.21 -3.89 1.05
C VAL A 50 25.68 -3.49 0.81
N ASP A 51 25.98 -2.18 0.76
CA ASP A 51 27.35 -1.67 0.54
C ASP A 51 28.32 -2.10 1.66
N LYS A 52 27.82 -2.25 2.88
CA LYS A 52 28.60 -2.74 4.03
C LYS A 52 28.57 -4.27 4.16
N HIS A 53 28.05 -4.98 3.15
CA HIS A 53 27.94 -6.44 3.14
C HIS A 53 27.22 -7.02 4.38
N VAL A 54 26.27 -6.29 4.93
CA VAL A 54 25.41 -6.81 6.01
C VAL A 54 24.37 -7.73 5.36
N PRO A 55 24.23 -8.98 5.80
CA PRO A 55 23.19 -9.88 5.30
C PRO A 55 21.81 -9.29 5.54
N LEU A 56 21.21 -8.77 4.47
CA LEU A 56 19.87 -8.19 4.46
C LEU A 56 18.92 -9.12 3.71
N LYS A 57 17.82 -9.48 4.36
CA LYS A 57 16.67 -10.17 3.77
C LYS A 57 15.40 -9.49 4.26
N LEU A 58 14.67 -8.89 3.34
CA LEU A 58 13.45 -8.14 3.59
C LEU A 58 12.46 -8.43 2.47
N ALA A 59 11.19 -8.60 2.78
CA ALA A 59 10.13 -8.56 1.77
C ALA A 59 9.40 -7.20 1.83
N MET A 60 9.00 -6.67 0.68
CA MET A 60 8.26 -5.41 0.63
C MET A 60 7.22 -5.43 -0.48
N SER A 61 5.98 -5.07 -0.17
CA SER A 61 5.00 -4.79 -1.20
C SER A 61 5.10 -3.32 -1.62
N LEU A 62 5.16 -3.10 -2.93
CA LEU A 62 4.96 -1.79 -3.54
C LEU A 62 3.65 -1.87 -4.30
N THR A 63 2.60 -1.23 -3.78
CA THR A 63 1.27 -1.34 -4.39
C THR A 63 1.21 -0.75 -5.78
N PRO A 64 0.36 -1.27 -6.68
CA PRO A 64 0.29 -0.79 -8.05
C PRO A 64 -0.07 0.70 -8.15
N THR A 65 -0.93 1.23 -7.25
CA THR A 65 -1.23 2.67 -7.16
C THR A 65 0.01 3.48 -6.82
N LEU A 66 0.78 3.05 -5.83
CA LEU A 66 2.04 3.70 -5.47
C LEU A 66 3.04 3.67 -6.64
N CYS A 67 3.20 2.52 -7.30
CA CYS A 67 4.07 2.42 -8.47
C CYS A 67 3.63 3.36 -9.62
N ALA A 68 2.32 3.52 -9.83
CA ALA A 68 1.79 4.44 -10.84
C ALA A 68 2.10 5.90 -10.48
N MET A 69 1.92 6.30 -9.22
CA MET A 69 2.23 7.65 -8.75
C MET A 69 3.73 7.97 -8.78
N LEU A 70 4.59 7.02 -8.42
CA LEU A 70 6.06 7.17 -8.48
C LEU A 70 6.60 7.37 -9.91
N ARG A 71 5.82 7.02 -10.94
CA ARG A 71 6.14 7.23 -12.36
C ARG A 71 5.44 8.44 -12.97
N ASP A 72 4.47 9.02 -12.28
CA ASP A 72 3.69 10.12 -12.82
C ASP A 72 4.51 11.40 -12.88
N LYS A 73 4.70 11.94 -14.09
CA LYS A 73 5.53 13.12 -14.32
C LYS A 73 5.01 14.35 -13.59
N LEU A 74 3.68 14.54 -13.55
CA LEU A 74 3.07 15.68 -12.87
C LEU A 74 3.36 15.62 -11.36
N LEU A 75 3.19 14.45 -10.74
CA LEU A 75 3.48 14.27 -9.32
C LEU A 75 4.98 14.42 -9.02
N CYS A 76 5.86 13.91 -9.88
CA CYS A 76 7.30 14.11 -9.74
C CYS A 76 7.71 15.59 -9.82
N GLU A 77 7.16 16.37 -10.77
CA GLU A 77 7.42 17.80 -10.91
C GLU A 77 6.88 18.58 -9.70
N ARG A 78 5.70 18.21 -9.19
CA ARG A 78 5.12 18.80 -7.98
C ARG A 78 5.94 18.49 -6.73
N TYR A 79 6.44 17.26 -6.63
CA TYR A 79 7.31 16.86 -5.53
C TYR A 79 8.63 17.64 -5.51
N ILE A 80 9.27 17.86 -6.65
CA ILE A 80 10.46 18.70 -6.74
C ILE A 80 10.15 20.11 -6.22
N ARG A 81 9.04 20.71 -6.66
CA ARG A 81 8.59 22.04 -6.20
C ARG A 81 8.32 22.04 -4.70
N HIS A 82 7.69 21.00 -4.18
CA HIS A 82 7.45 20.83 -2.74
C HIS A 82 8.77 20.80 -1.94
N LEU A 83 9.77 20.05 -2.40
CA LEU A 83 11.09 20.02 -1.78
C LEU A 83 11.78 21.39 -1.81
N ASP A 84 11.64 22.16 -2.89
CA ASP A 84 12.18 23.53 -2.96
C ASP A 84 11.54 24.44 -1.91
N LEU A 85 10.23 24.33 -1.72
CA LEU A 85 9.51 25.09 -0.70
C LEU A 85 9.92 24.70 0.72
N LEU A 86 10.20 23.41 0.97
CA LEU A 86 10.72 22.95 2.26
C LEU A 86 12.15 23.43 2.53
N ILE A 87 13.01 23.44 1.52
CA ILE A 87 14.37 23.97 1.61
C ILE A 87 14.31 25.47 1.92
N ASP A 88 13.46 26.24 1.24
CA ASP A 88 13.26 27.65 1.52
C ASP A 88 12.71 27.92 2.93
N LEU A 89 11.73 27.12 3.38
CA LEU A 89 11.19 27.22 4.74
C LEU A 89 12.30 26.99 5.76
N THR A 90 13.07 25.92 5.61
CA THR A 90 14.13 25.58 6.55
C THR A 90 15.30 26.58 6.51
N ALA A 91 15.57 27.17 5.36
CA ALA A 91 16.51 28.29 5.27
C ALA A 91 16.05 29.54 6.09
N ARG A 92 14.74 29.82 6.09
CA ARG A 92 14.15 30.87 6.95
C ARG A 92 14.22 30.49 8.43
N GLU A 93 13.92 29.21 8.76
CA GLU A 93 14.02 28.69 10.11
C GLU A 93 15.45 28.78 10.69
N ARG A 94 16.45 28.50 9.88
CA ARG A 94 17.87 28.70 10.23
C ARG A 94 18.18 30.16 10.63
N LYS A 95 17.61 31.16 9.95
CA LYS A 95 17.76 32.56 10.27
C LYS A 95 16.98 32.94 11.53
N ARG A 96 15.73 32.44 11.65
CA ARG A 96 14.87 32.74 12.81
C ARG A 96 15.50 32.23 14.11
N ASN A 97 16.07 31.04 14.07
CA ASN A 97 16.61 30.34 15.24
C ASN A 97 18.12 30.66 15.50
N ARG A 98 18.71 31.65 14.82
CA ARG A 98 20.16 31.93 14.91
C ARG A 98 20.70 32.12 16.34
N ASN A 99 19.86 32.59 17.26
CA ASN A 99 20.25 32.87 18.66
C ASN A 99 19.84 31.70 19.62
N HIS A 100 19.30 30.61 19.11
CA HIS A 100 18.88 29.46 19.89
C HIS A 100 19.63 28.19 19.40
N PRO A 101 20.76 27.82 19.99
CA PRO A 101 21.65 26.78 19.44
C PRO A 101 20.98 25.47 19.13
N GLN A 102 20.10 24.96 20.02
CA GLN A 102 19.40 23.68 19.81
C GLN A 102 18.40 23.78 18.66
N LEU A 103 17.56 24.82 18.61
CA LEU A 103 16.62 25.03 17.51
C LEU A 103 17.36 25.26 16.18
N ARG A 104 18.50 25.95 16.23
CA ARG A 104 19.33 26.16 15.05
C ARG A 104 19.90 24.86 14.52
N ALA A 105 20.40 23.99 15.41
CA ALA A 105 20.91 22.68 15.01
C ALA A 105 19.82 21.78 14.37
N LEU A 106 18.59 21.82 14.90
CA LEU A 106 17.45 21.13 14.30
C LEU A 106 17.05 21.73 12.93
N ALA A 107 17.05 23.05 12.80
CA ALA A 107 16.79 23.70 11.51
C ALA A 107 17.89 23.39 10.46
N ASP A 108 19.15 23.32 10.87
CA ASP A 108 20.26 22.89 10.01
C ASP A 108 20.08 21.43 9.58
N PHE A 109 19.70 20.55 10.51
CA PHE A 109 19.40 19.14 10.21
C PHE A 109 18.30 18.99 9.14
N TYR A 110 17.16 19.66 9.29
CA TYR A 110 16.08 19.58 8.30
C TYR A 110 16.46 20.17 6.95
N PHE A 111 17.19 21.28 6.94
CA PHE A 111 17.68 21.87 5.71
C PHE A 111 18.58 20.90 4.94
N GLU A 112 19.54 20.27 5.60
CA GLU A 112 20.44 19.28 5.02
C GLU A 112 19.67 18.05 4.54
N MET A 113 18.72 17.56 5.35
CA MET A 113 17.87 16.42 5.00
C MET A 113 17.08 16.65 3.70
N PHE A 114 16.44 17.80 3.54
CA PHE A 114 15.68 18.11 2.33
C PHE A 114 16.59 18.33 1.11
N CYS A 115 17.74 18.98 1.28
CA CYS A 115 18.74 19.11 0.21
C CYS A 115 19.26 17.73 -0.25
N GLU A 116 19.59 16.86 0.68
CA GLU A 116 20.03 15.48 0.36
C GLU A 116 18.91 14.65 -0.30
N THR A 117 17.68 14.79 0.19
CA THR A 117 16.51 14.11 -0.40
C THR A 117 16.30 14.56 -1.84
N LYS A 118 16.38 15.87 -2.10
CA LYS A 118 16.27 16.40 -3.47
C LYS A 118 17.39 15.89 -4.36
N ARG A 119 18.65 15.92 -3.88
CA ARG A 119 19.78 15.38 -4.65
C ARG A 119 19.59 13.91 -4.98
N PHE A 120 19.20 13.09 -4.02
CA PHE A 120 18.92 11.66 -4.23
C PHE A 120 17.83 11.46 -5.29
N PHE A 121 16.71 12.17 -5.16
CA PHE A 121 15.59 12.02 -6.07
C PHE A 121 15.91 12.52 -7.49
N VAL A 122 16.47 13.74 -7.61
CA VAL A 122 16.67 14.41 -8.91
C VAL A 122 17.98 14.02 -9.56
N ASP A 123 19.10 14.09 -8.79
CA ASP A 123 20.43 13.97 -9.37
C ASP A 123 20.89 12.51 -9.50
N GLU A 124 20.61 11.69 -8.49
CA GLU A 124 21.03 10.30 -8.48
C GLU A 124 20.05 9.42 -9.30
N TYR A 125 18.75 9.50 -9.03
CA TYR A 125 17.75 8.60 -9.64
C TYR A 125 16.86 9.25 -10.71
N LYS A 126 17.11 10.49 -11.12
CA LYS A 126 16.41 11.16 -12.24
C LYS A 126 14.88 11.09 -12.13
N CYS A 127 14.37 11.22 -10.93
CA CYS A 127 12.95 11.14 -10.57
C CYS A 127 12.32 9.74 -10.74
N ASP A 128 13.12 8.68 -10.85
CA ASP A 128 12.62 7.29 -10.88
C ASP A 128 13.00 6.54 -9.59
N LEU A 129 12.15 6.61 -8.57
CA LEU A 129 12.33 5.89 -7.31
C LEU A 129 12.09 4.37 -7.43
N LEU A 130 11.54 3.87 -8.53
CA LEU A 130 11.41 2.43 -8.72
C LEU A 130 12.74 1.77 -9.09
N THR A 131 13.67 2.54 -9.67
CA THR A 131 15.02 2.05 -10.03
C THR A 131 15.78 1.54 -8.80
N PRO A 132 15.96 2.29 -7.70
CA PRO A 132 16.70 1.76 -6.54
C PRO A 132 16.03 0.55 -5.89
N PHE A 133 14.70 0.43 -5.95
CA PHE A 133 14.01 -0.80 -5.50
C PHE A 133 14.32 -1.99 -6.40
N ARG A 134 14.40 -1.81 -7.74
CA ARG A 134 14.81 -2.86 -8.67
C ARG A 134 16.26 -3.29 -8.41
N GLU A 135 17.18 -2.35 -8.23
CA GLU A 135 18.58 -2.61 -7.89
C GLU A 135 18.70 -3.44 -6.60
N LEU A 136 17.99 -3.06 -5.53
CA LEU A 136 17.97 -3.82 -4.27
C LEU A 136 17.40 -5.23 -4.45
N ARG A 137 16.37 -5.40 -5.29
CA ARG A 137 15.83 -6.72 -5.63
C ARG A 137 16.84 -7.58 -6.36
N GLU A 138 17.58 -7.00 -7.31
CA GLU A 138 18.62 -7.72 -8.09
C GLU A 138 19.79 -8.21 -7.23
N THR A 139 20.09 -7.52 -6.12
CA THR A 139 21.07 -8.01 -5.14
C THR A 139 20.57 -9.22 -4.34
N GLY A 140 19.27 -9.54 -4.39
CA GLY A 140 18.63 -10.55 -3.54
C GLY A 140 18.45 -10.13 -2.07
N ALA A 141 18.70 -8.86 -1.73
CA ALA A 141 18.47 -8.29 -0.42
C ALA A 141 16.99 -7.98 -0.16
N LEU A 142 16.25 -7.62 -1.22
CA LEU A 142 14.85 -7.26 -1.18
C LEU A 142 14.00 -8.18 -2.06
N GLU A 143 13.00 -8.83 -1.47
CA GLU A 143 11.93 -9.51 -2.20
C GLU A 143 10.76 -8.54 -2.38
N ILE A 144 10.53 -8.06 -3.60
CA ILE A 144 9.35 -7.23 -3.89
C ILE A 144 8.17 -8.15 -4.18
N ILE A 145 7.02 -7.88 -3.56
CA ILE A 145 5.79 -8.65 -3.71
C ILE A 145 4.66 -7.80 -4.27
N ALA A 146 3.69 -8.42 -4.94
CA ALA A 146 2.54 -7.75 -5.53
C ALA A 146 1.45 -7.44 -4.48
N SER A 147 0.47 -6.65 -4.88
CA SER A 147 -0.80 -6.42 -4.16
C SER A 147 -1.92 -6.22 -5.17
N ALA A 148 -3.16 -6.07 -4.68
CA ALA A 148 -4.33 -5.77 -5.51
C ALA A 148 -4.18 -4.41 -6.21
N ALA A 149 -4.78 -4.28 -7.40
CA ALA A 149 -4.59 -3.15 -8.31
C ALA A 149 -4.74 -1.78 -7.65
N THR A 150 -5.81 -1.55 -6.92
CA THR A 150 -6.08 -0.31 -6.19
C THR A 150 -6.35 -0.57 -4.71
N HIS A 151 -5.74 -1.62 -4.15
CA HIS A 151 -5.91 -1.98 -2.75
C HIS A 151 -7.37 -2.23 -2.35
N GLY A 152 -8.18 -2.79 -3.27
CA GLY A 152 -9.58 -3.12 -2.99
C GLY A 152 -9.71 -4.22 -1.94
N LEU A 153 -10.67 -4.10 -1.02
CA LEU A 153 -10.88 -5.08 0.04
C LEU A 153 -11.52 -6.36 -0.53
N LEU A 154 -10.69 -7.30 -0.93
CA LEU A 154 -11.05 -8.46 -1.74
C LEU A 154 -12.25 -9.27 -1.21
N PRO A 155 -12.41 -9.56 0.10
CA PRO A 155 -13.57 -10.27 0.60
C PRO A 155 -14.91 -9.56 0.33
N LEU A 156 -14.94 -8.23 0.42
CA LEU A 156 -16.16 -7.43 0.17
C LEU A 156 -16.43 -7.22 -1.34
N LEU A 157 -15.41 -7.39 -2.17
CA LEU A 157 -15.55 -7.37 -3.63
C LEU A 157 -15.90 -8.74 -4.21
N GLN A 158 -15.74 -9.81 -3.43
CA GLN A 158 -16.03 -11.19 -3.87
C GLN A 158 -17.51 -11.57 -3.72
N GLN A 159 -18.22 -10.95 -2.77
CA GLN A 159 -19.60 -11.33 -2.44
C GLN A 159 -20.51 -10.08 -2.37
N PRO A 160 -21.76 -10.19 -2.84
CA PRO A 160 -22.75 -9.14 -2.61
C PRO A 160 -22.99 -8.95 -1.11
N VAL A 161 -22.95 -7.71 -0.64
CA VAL A 161 -23.36 -7.36 0.72
C VAL A 161 -24.89 -7.28 0.74
N ALA A 162 -25.56 -8.13 1.53
CA ALA A 162 -27.01 -8.04 1.71
C ALA A 162 -27.38 -6.70 2.40
N THR A 163 -28.31 -5.96 1.78
CA THR A 163 -28.71 -4.61 2.22
C THR A 163 -30.04 -4.59 2.98
N ASP A 164 -30.63 -5.75 3.22
CA ASP A 164 -31.92 -5.84 3.92
C ASP A 164 -31.72 -5.46 5.39
N GLY A 165 -32.17 -4.28 5.74
CA GLY A 165 -32.06 -3.47 6.94
C GLY A 165 -32.28 -4.11 8.32
N ALA A 166 -31.99 -5.38 8.47
CA ALA A 166 -32.03 -6.09 9.74
C ALA A 166 -30.72 -6.86 9.90
N ASP A 167 -29.98 -6.49 10.94
CA ASP A 167 -28.78 -7.16 11.42
C ASP A 167 -27.55 -7.05 10.48
N LEU A 168 -26.71 -6.05 10.72
CA LEU A 168 -25.32 -6.02 10.25
C LEU A 168 -24.49 -7.09 11.00
N GLY A 169 -25.05 -8.29 11.13
CA GLY A 169 -24.28 -9.48 11.45
C GLY A 169 -23.24 -9.69 10.37
N VAL A 170 -22.03 -10.05 10.76
CA VAL A 170 -20.92 -10.42 9.88
C VAL A 170 -21.47 -11.20 8.69
N PRO A 171 -21.20 -10.80 7.42
CA PRO A 171 -21.69 -11.55 6.27
C PRO A 171 -21.33 -13.01 6.48
N ALA A 172 -22.30 -13.90 6.43
CA ALA A 172 -22.04 -15.33 6.47
C ALA A 172 -21.18 -15.61 5.23
N PHE A 173 -19.87 -15.87 5.43
CA PHE A 173 -18.95 -16.23 4.37
C PHE A 173 -19.52 -17.46 3.68
N ALA A 174 -20.18 -17.25 2.56
CA ALA A 174 -20.90 -18.30 1.85
C ALA A 174 -19.91 -19.32 1.30
N SER A 175 -20.30 -20.60 1.42
CA SER A 175 -19.56 -21.76 0.97
C SER A 175 -19.19 -21.68 -0.51
N ALA A 176 -18.13 -22.37 -0.88
CA ALA A 176 -17.39 -22.54 -2.14
C ALA A 176 -18.13 -22.55 -3.52
N ARG A 177 -19.38 -22.12 -3.61
CA ARG A 177 -20.15 -22.06 -4.87
C ARG A 177 -20.09 -20.74 -5.64
N ALA A 178 -19.41 -19.72 -5.12
CA ALA A 178 -19.42 -18.33 -5.67
C ALA A 178 -18.48 -18.10 -6.87
N ARG A 179 -18.01 -19.13 -7.59
CA ARG A 179 -16.99 -18.98 -8.65
C ARG A 179 -17.46 -18.24 -9.91
N SER A 180 -18.72 -17.86 -10.04
CA SER A 180 -19.26 -17.26 -11.27
C SER A 180 -20.19 -16.07 -11.05
N THR A 181 -20.15 -15.43 -9.89
CA THR A 181 -20.93 -14.21 -9.67
C THR A 181 -20.17 -12.99 -10.20
N PRO A 182 -20.86 -11.93 -10.69
CA PRO A 182 -20.21 -10.68 -11.10
C PRO A 182 -19.34 -10.05 -10.01
N ALA A 183 -19.69 -10.23 -8.75
CA ALA A 183 -18.87 -9.81 -7.61
C ALA A 183 -17.51 -10.55 -7.56
N ALA A 184 -17.45 -11.85 -7.84
CA ALA A 184 -16.20 -12.60 -7.87
C ALA A 184 -15.24 -12.09 -8.98
N THR A 185 -15.76 -11.55 -10.09
CA THR A 185 -14.93 -10.99 -11.16
C THR A 185 -14.22 -9.71 -10.75
N ALA A 186 -14.80 -8.90 -9.85
CA ALA A 186 -14.16 -7.69 -9.34
C ALA A 186 -12.91 -8.02 -8.50
N ALA A 187 -13.01 -8.97 -7.56
CA ALA A 187 -11.84 -9.43 -6.80
C ALA A 187 -10.78 -10.07 -7.71
N ARG A 188 -11.19 -10.84 -8.73
CA ARG A 188 -10.30 -11.42 -9.74
C ARG A 188 -9.57 -10.34 -10.53
N ALA A 189 -10.27 -9.32 -11.00
CA ALA A 189 -9.68 -8.20 -11.72
C ALA A 189 -8.65 -7.45 -10.85
N GLN A 190 -8.96 -7.17 -9.59
CA GLN A 190 -8.04 -6.56 -8.64
C GLN A 190 -6.73 -7.34 -8.50
N ILE A 191 -6.80 -8.67 -8.38
CA ILE A 191 -5.61 -9.52 -8.22
C ILE A 191 -4.81 -9.62 -9.52
N LEU A 192 -5.46 -9.90 -10.65
CA LEU A 192 -4.77 -10.13 -11.93
C LEU A 192 -4.17 -8.85 -12.50
N ILE A 193 -4.87 -7.71 -12.39
CA ILE A 193 -4.33 -6.41 -12.81
C ILE A 193 -3.16 -6.03 -11.91
N GLY A 194 -3.28 -6.26 -10.58
CA GLY A 194 -2.17 -6.02 -9.64
C GLY A 194 -0.92 -6.82 -10.00
N ARG A 195 -1.06 -8.09 -10.35
CA ARG A 195 0.03 -8.95 -10.87
C ARG A 195 0.62 -8.38 -12.17
N ASP A 196 -0.22 -7.97 -13.10
CA ASP A 196 0.25 -7.45 -14.40
C ASP A 196 1.02 -6.15 -14.23
N VAL A 197 0.54 -5.22 -13.40
CA VAL A 197 1.26 -3.97 -13.07
C VAL A 197 2.60 -4.28 -12.39
N TYR A 198 2.64 -5.27 -11.50
CA TYR A 198 3.92 -5.72 -10.92
C TYR A 198 4.87 -6.23 -12.01
N THR A 199 4.38 -7.08 -12.91
CA THR A 199 5.18 -7.65 -14.00
C THR A 199 5.72 -6.56 -14.93
N ASP A 200 4.88 -5.59 -15.31
CA ASP A 200 5.29 -4.45 -16.13
C ASP A 200 6.30 -3.53 -15.40
N THR A 201 6.21 -3.47 -14.06
CA THR A 201 7.07 -2.61 -13.26
C THR A 201 8.44 -3.22 -13.02
N PHE A 202 8.48 -4.51 -12.70
CA PHE A 202 9.69 -5.19 -12.21
C PHE A 202 10.25 -6.23 -13.19
N ALA A 203 9.63 -6.40 -14.37
CA ALA A 203 10.02 -7.39 -15.39
C ALA A 203 10.16 -8.81 -14.82
N ALA A 204 9.29 -9.19 -13.89
CA ALA A 204 9.29 -10.49 -13.20
C ALA A 204 7.89 -10.89 -12.73
N GLN A 205 7.68 -12.18 -12.48
CA GLN A 205 6.47 -12.67 -11.83
C GLN A 205 6.59 -12.50 -10.31
N PRO A 206 5.54 -12.02 -9.61
CA PRO A 206 5.56 -11.91 -8.16
C PRO A 206 5.50 -13.30 -7.53
N ALA A 207 6.39 -13.58 -6.57
CA ALA A 207 6.30 -14.80 -5.78
C ALA A 207 5.28 -14.66 -4.65
N GLY A 208 5.27 -13.51 -4.00
CA GLY A 208 4.36 -13.18 -2.91
C GLY A 208 3.29 -12.16 -3.29
N PHE A 209 2.20 -12.16 -2.52
CA PHE A 209 1.11 -11.22 -2.69
C PHE A 209 0.64 -10.68 -1.33
N TRP A 210 0.59 -9.36 -1.20
CA TRP A 210 0.01 -8.72 -0.04
C TRP A 210 -1.49 -8.55 -0.27
N LEU A 211 -2.30 -9.28 0.49
CA LEU A 211 -3.74 -9.06 0.51
C LEU A 211 -4.02 -7.70 1.16
N PRO A 212 -4.76 -6.80 0.50
CA PRO A 212 -5.19 -5.56 1.13
C PRO A 212 -5.76 -5.82 2.52
N GLU A 213 -5.21 -5.14 3.54
CA GLU A 213 -5.61 -5.25 4.95
C GLU A 213 -5.43 -6.66 5.56
N CYS A 214 -4.55 -7.49 5.02
CA CYS A 214 -4.49 -8.93 5.32
C CYS A 214 -5.85 -9.63 5.21
N ALA A 215 -6.77 -9.06 4.41
CA ALA A 215 -8.14 -9.51 4.32
C ALA A 215 -8.25 -10.75 3.43
N TYR A 216 -8.66 -11.84 4.04
CA TYR A 216 -8.86 -13.13 3.38
C TYR A 216 -10.31 -13.61 3.56
N ALA A 217 -10.83 -14.24 2.52
CA ALA A 217 -12.02 -15.08 2.56
C ALA A 217 -11.78 -16.34 1.72
N PRO A 218 -12.43 -17.46 2.04
CA PRO A 218 -12.35 -18.69 1.24
C PRO A 218 -12.60 -18.43 -0.25
N ALA A 219 -11.91 -19.19 -1.10
CA ALA A 219 -11.87 -19.11 -2.56
C ALA A 219 -10.99 -17.98 -3.15
N LEU A 220 -10.45 -17.04 -2.38
CA LEU A 220 -9.43 -16.11 -2.88
C LEU A 220 -8.13 -16.83 -3.26
N ASP A 221 -7.80 -17.91 -2.58
CA ASP A 221 -6.64 -18.75 -2.87
C ASP A 221 -6.66 -19.32 -4.31
N SER A 222 -7.82 -19.65 -4.85
CA SER A 222 -7.97 -20.09 -6.24
C SER A 222 -7.63 -18.96 -7.25
N ILE A 223 -7.98 -17.73 -6.95
CA ILE A 223 -7.64 -16.58 -7.79
C ILE A 223 -6.15 -16.25 -7.67
N LEU A 224 -5.59 -16.37 -6.47
CA LEU A 224 -4.15 -16.22 -6.26
C LEU A 224 -3.34 -17.29 -7.01
N GLN A 225 -3.85 -18.54 -7.07
CA GLN A 225 -3.28 -19.60 -7.90
C GLN A 225 -3.33 -19.23 -9.40
N GLU A 226 -4.46 -18.72 -9.89
CA GLU A 226 -4.59 -18.22 -11.27
C GLU A 226 -3.57 -17.12 -11.58
N ALA A 227 -3.27 -16.28 -10.59
CA ALA A 227 -2.26 -15.23 -10.70
C ALA A 227 -0.80 -15.76 -10.58
N ASN A 228 -0.58 -17.06 -10.44
CA ASN A 228 0.72 -17.70 -10.16
C ASN A 228 1.41 -17.20 -8.87
N VAL A 229 0.63 -16.75 -7.90
CA VAL A 229 1.13 -16.38 -6.57
C VAL A 229 1.51 -17.64 -5.81
N ARG A 230 2.69 -17.65 -5.18
CA ARG A 230 3.20 -18.79 -4.41
C ARG A 230 2.86 -18.69 -2.93
N TRP A 231 2.79 -17.46 -2.38
CA TRP A 231 2.45 -17.23 -0.98
C TRP A 231 1.74 -15.88 -0.77
N PHE A 232 1.00 -15.76 0.31
CA PHE A 232 0.34 -14.54 0.74
C PHE A 232 0.31 -14.40 2.26
N GLY A 233 0.23 -13.14 2.74
CA GLY A 233 0.18 -12.82 4.16
C GLY A 233 -1.24 -12.86 4.73
N LEU A 234 -1.39 -13.36 5.97
CA LEU A 234 -2.63 -13.38 6.75
C LEU A 234 -2.44 -12.78 8.13
N ASP A 235 -3.54 -12.39 8.78
CA ASP A 235 -3.53 -12.19 10.22
C ASP A 235 -3.42 -13.53 10.98
N THR A 236 -2.90 -13.47 12.20
CA THR A 236 -2.70 -14.59 13.12
C THR A 236 -3.88 -15.58 13.15
N HIS A 237 -5.10 -15.07 13.38
CA HIS A 237 -6.29 -15.90 13.55
C HIS A 237 -6.80 -16.51 12.25
N GLY A 238 -6.49 -15.91 11.10
CA GLY A 238 -6.83 -16.48 9.80
C GLY A 238 -6.19 -17.85 9.57
N LEU A 239 -4.92 -18.01 9.96
CA LEU A 239 -4.26 -19.30 9.91
C LEU A 239 -4.60 -20.16 11.13
N LEU A 240 -4.55 -19.59 12.34
CA LEU A 240 -4.77 -20.32 13.60
C LEU A 240 -6.14 -21.01 13.66
N PHE A 241 -7.17 -20.40 13.05
CA PHE A 241 -8.52 -20.96 13.00
C PHE A 241 -8.83 -21.73 11.71
N GLY A 242 -7.82 -21.97 10.87
CA GLY A 242 -7.94 -22.78 9.66
C GLY A 242 -8.33 -24.23 9.94
N SER A 243 -8.76 -24.92 8.88
CA SER A 243 -9.20 -26.33 8.94
C SER A 243 -8.42 -27.20 7.93
N PRO A 244 -7.81 -28.33 8.38
CA PRO A 244 -7.58 -28.71 9.78
C PRO A 244 -6.68 -27.70 10.51
N ARG A 245 -6.69 -27.72 11.83
CA ARG A 245 -5.82 -26.84 12.62
C ARG A 245 -4.35 -27.01 12.25
N PRO A 246 -3.58 -25.89 12.09
CA PRO A 246 -2.16 -25.95 11.78
C PRO A 246 -1.36 -26.60 12.93
N ARG A 247 -0.51 -27.57 12.59
CA ARG A 247 0.30 -28.33 13.56
C ARG A 247 1.32 -27.46 14.30
N HIS A 248 1.86 -26.50 13.59
CA HIS A 248 2.91 -25.59 14.09
C HIS A 248 2.37 -24.18 14.37
N SER A 249 1.07 -24.09 14.70
CA SER A 249 0.43 -22.79 14.95
C SER A 249 0.63 -21.84 13.76
N ILE A 250 1.14 -20.64 14.01
CA ILE A 250 1.44 -19.60 12.98
C ILE A 250 2.91 -19.61 12.54
N TYR A 251 3.73 -20.51 13.07
CA TYR A 251 5.18 -20.48 12.91
C TYR A 251 5.69 -21.36 11.76
N ALA A 252 4.81 -21.92 10.98
CA ALA A 252 5.09 -22.54 9.69
C ALA A 252 4.03 -22.13 8.67
N PRO A 253 4.41 -21.91 7.40
CA PRO A 253 3.43 -21.73 6.33
C PRO A 253 2.51 -22.94 6.20
N CYS A 254 1.31 -22.73 5.67
CA CYS A 254 0.42 -23.82 5.27
C CYS A 254 -0.01 -23.61 3.83
N TYR A 255 0.06 -24.66 3.01
CA TYR A 255 -0.53 -24.60 1.68
C TYR A 255 -2.06 -24.56 1.80
N THR A 256 -2.70 -23.73 0.99
CA THR A 256 -4.15 -23.80 0.82
C THR A 256 -4.55 -24.97 -0.08
N PRO A 257 -5.83 -25.38 -0.10
CA PRO A 257 -6.31 -26.39 -1.04
C PRO A 257 -6.08 -26.03 -2.51
N ALA A 258 -6.01 -24.75 -2.86
CA ALA A 258 -5.72 -24.29 -4.21
C ALA A 258 -4.21 -24.25 -4.54
N GLY A 259 -3.32 -24.29 -3.54
CA GLY A 259 -1.88 -24.39 -3.73
C GLY A 259 -1.03 -23.26 -3.13
N PRO A 260 -1.39 -21.98 -3.19
CA PRO A 260 -0.60 -20.91 -2.57
C PRO A 260 -0.40 -21.13 -1.06
N ALA A 261 0.76 -20.73 -0.53
CA ALA A 261 1.05 -20.85 0.89
C ALA A 261 0.51 -19.64 1.67
N ALA A 262 -0.29 -19.89 2.69
CA ALA A 262 -0.72 -18.90 3.66
C ALA A 262 0.35 -18.76 4.75
N ILE A 263 0.74 -17.52 5.05
CA ILE A 263 1.76 -17.18 6.05
C ILE A 263 1.15 -16.17 7.02
N ALA A 264 1.13 -16.50 8.32
CA ALA A 264 0.48 -15.64 9.29
C ALA A 264 1.46 -14.72 10.02
N ARG A 265 1.02 -13.48 10.30
CA ARG A 265 1.82 -12.56 11.11
C ARG A 265 1.93 -13.03 12.56
N ASP A 266 3.07 -12.75 13.17
CA ASP A 266 3.25 -12.86 14.62
C ASP A 266 2.71 -11.59 15.31
N ARG A 267 1.66 -11.76 16.11
CA ARG A 267 0.96 -10.67 16.76
C ARG A 267 1.78 -9.98 17.84
N ASP A 268 2.59 -10.75 18.56
CA ASP A 268 3.37 -10.22 19.69
C ASP A 268 4.47 -9.29 19.20
N SER A 269 5.18 -9.66 18.14
CA SER A 269 6.15 -8.80 17.47
C SER A 269 5.52 -7.51 16.94
N SER A 270 4.35 -7.64 16.33
CA SER A 270 3.62 -6.48 15.79
C SER A 270 3.22 -5.52 16.91
N ARG A 271 2.75 -6.02 18.06
CA ARG A 271 2.35 -5.19 19.21
C ARG A 271 3.50 -4.40 19.82
N GLN A 272 4.73 -4.96 19.84
CA GLN A 272 5.91 -4.25 20.33
C GLN A 272 6.21 -2.97 19.55
N VAL A 273 5.84 -2.94 18.28
CA VAL A 273 6.07 -1.78 17.39
C VAL A 273 4.81 -0.93 17.24
N TRP A 274 3.63 -1.54 17.04
CA TRP A 274 2.38 -0.81 16.73
C TRP A 274 1.57 -0.31 17.94
N SER A 275 1.83 -0.83 19.15
CA SER A 275 0.99 -0.49 20.29
C SER A 275 1.13 0.98 20.68
N THR A 276 0.04 1.73 20.65
CA THR A 276 -0.01 3.13 21.14
C THR A 276 0.22 3.24 22.66
N LYS A 277 0.04 2.16 23.41
CA LYS A 277 0.16 2.14 24.88
C LYS A 277 1.50 1.59 25.39
N GLY A 278 2.26 0.91 24.57
CA GLY A 278 3.50 0.24 25.00
C GLY A 278 4.43 -0.13 23.85
N GLY A 279 4.14 0.30 22.62
CA GLY A 279 5.04 0.13 21.48
C GLY A 279 6.21 1.10 21.52
N TYR A 280 7.28 0.74 20.85
CA TYR A 280 8.49 1.56 20.79
C TYR A 280 8.25 3.01 20.31
N PRO A 281 7.42 3.28 19.28
CA PRO A 281 7.21 4.64 18.77
C PRO A 281 6.70 5.67 19.78
N GLY A 282 6.10 5.20 20.88
CA GLY A 282 5.62 6.07 21.97
C GLY A 282 6.70 6.52 22.97
N ASP A 283 7.97 6.18 22.75
CA ASP A 283 9.06 6.55 23.65
C ASP A 283 9.23 8.07 23.75
N PRO A 284 9.35 8.62 24.97
CA PRO A 284 9.49 10.07 25.20
C PRO A 284 10.66 10.73 24.49
N ALA A 285 11.68 9.99 24.09
CA ALA A 285 12.84 10.54 23.38
C ALA A 285 12.59 10.82 21.89
N TYR A 286 11.56 10.20 21.31
CA TYR A 286 11.31 10.26 19.87
C TYR A 286 10.65 11.57 19.43
N ARG A 287 10.75 11.87 18.12
CA ARG A 287 10.16 13.04 17.50
C ARG A 287 8.63 13.04 17.66
N GLU A 288 8.08 14.12 18.18
CA GLU A 288 6.64 14.30 18.29
C GLU A 288 6.00 14.39 16.90
N PHE A 289 4.95 13.64 16.66
CA PHE A 289 4.29 13.61 15.36
C PHE A 289 3.43 14.86 15.11
N TYR A 290 2.67 15.32 16.12
CA TYR A 290 1.65 16.37 15.95
C TYR A 290 2.20 17.79 16.11
N ARG A 291 3.35 18.00 16.73
CA ARG A 291 3.96 19.33 16.89
C ARG A 291 4.85 19.66 15.69
N ASP A 292 4.37 20.54 14.84
CA ASP A 292 4.95 20.90 13.54
C ASP A 292 4.97 22.41 13.37
N VAL A 293 6.00 22.92 12.73
CA VAL A 293 6.17 24.35 12.39
C VAL A 293 4.96 24.90 11.63
N GLY A 294 4.28 24.05 10.83
CA GLY A 294 3.06 24.39 10.11
C GLY A 294 1.89 24.83 11.00
N PHE A 295 1.87 24.37 12.25
CA PHE A 295 0.84 24.71 13.23
C PHE A 295 1.37 25.64 14.32
N ASP A 296 2.65 25.58 14.65
CA ASP A 296 3.27 26.34 15.74
C ASP A 296 3.59 27.79 15.35
N LEU A 297 3.78 28.08 14.05
CA LEU A 297 4.16 29.41 13.58
C LEU A 297 3.01 30.13 12.85
N PRO A 298 3.11 31.49 12.69
CA PRO A 298 2.16 32.23 11.87
C PRO A 298 2.13 31.70 10.43
N LEU A 299 0.93 31.70 9.80
CA LEU A 299 0.73 31.20 8.44
C LEU A 299 1.66 31.87 7.41
N ASP A 300 1.86 33.18 7.54
CA ASP A 300 2.73 33.96 6.64
C ASP A 300 4.18 33.46 6.67
N HIS A 301 4.61 32.86 7.79
CA HIS A 301 5.96 32.34 7.90
C HIS A 301 6.15 31.08 7.04
N LEU A 302 5.10 30.31 6.82
CA LEU A 302 5.14 29.14 5.95
C LEU A 302 5.25 29.52 4.47
N GLY A 303 4.84 30.75 4.14
CA GLY A 303 4.89 31.28 2.78
C GLY A 303 4.14 30.40 1.77
N PRO A 304 4.68 30.23 0.55
CA PRO A 304 4.01 29.46 -0.50
C PRO A 304 3.74 28.00 -0.15
N LEU A 305 4.50 27.39 0.77
CA LEU A 305 4.29 25.99 1.19
C LEU A 305 2.87 25.76 1.74
N ALA A 306 2.31 26.74 2.43
CA ALA A 306 1.00 26.63 3.07
C ALA A 306 -0.18 26.66 2.09
N TYR A 307 -0.01 27.24 0.90
CA TYR A 307 -1.13 27.48 -0.05
C TYR A 307 -2.38 28.10 0.61
N GLY A 308 -2.17 28.94 1.62
CA GLY A 308 -3.22 29.62 2.37
C GLY A 308 -3.88 28.80 3.50
N VAL A 309 -3.48 27.56 3.74
CA VAL A 309 -4.02 26.70 4.80
C VAL A 309 -2.91 26.15 5.70
N ARG A 310 -3.26 25.88 6.96
CA ARG A 310 -2.33 25.19 7.86
C ARG A 310 -2.22 23.72 7.50
N LYS A 311 -1.00 23.23 7.43
CA LYS A 311 -0.69 21.84 7.15
C LYS A 311 0.60 21.39 7.83
N PHE A 312 0.87 20.12 7.85
CA PHE A 312 2.17 19.60 8.24
C PHE A 312 3.24 20.04 7.24
N SER A 313 4.37 20.48 7.76
CA SER A 313 5.55 20.84 6.98
C SER A 313 6.67 19.79 7.03
N GLY A 314 6.53 18.79 7.92
CA GLY A 314 7.59 17.85 8.25
C GLY A 314 8.71 18.43 9.14
N VAL A 315 8.72 19.75 9.42
CA VAL A 315 9.71 20.40 10.30
C VAL A 315 9.19 20.38 11.74
N LYS A 316 9.76 19.54 12.57
CA LYS A 316 9.27 19.23 13.92
C LYS A 316 10.39 19.32 14.94
N TYR A 317 10.26 20.25 15.88
CA TYR A 317 11.33 20.59 16.83
C TYR A 317 11.18 19.93 18.19
N HIS A 318 10.11 19.20 18.44
CA HIS A 318 9.77 18.67 19.75
C HIS A 318 9.84 17.15 19.78
N ARG A 319 10.08 16.59 20.95
CA ARG A 319 9.97 15.17 21.26
C ARG A 319 8.65 14.84 21.95
N VAL A 320 8.29 13.58 22.03
CA VAL A 320 7.03 13.09 22.63
C VAL A 320 6.89 13.58 24.08
N THR A 321 7.92 13.50 24.89
CA THR A 321 8.03 13.99 26.31
C THR A 321 6.98 13.42 27.27
N GLY A 322 5.84 12.91 26.78
CA GLY A 322 4.69 12.47 27.58
C GLY A 322 3.44 13.29 27.30
N PRO A 323 2.38 13.18 28.13
CA PRO A 323 1.08 13.80 27.87
C PRO A 323 1.02 15.31 28.11
N ASP A 324 2.07 15.92 28.66
CA ASP A 324 2.08 17.35 29.02
C ASP A 324 2.04 18.26 27.80
N VAL A 325 1.44 19.45 27.98
CA VAL A 325 1.32 20.49 26.95
C VAL A 325 2.69 21.05 26.55
N HIS A 326 3.63 21.13 27.51
CA HIS A 326 4.99 21.60 27.26
C HIS A 326 5.88 20.46 26.75
N LYS A 327 6.06 20.42 25.44
CA LYS A 327 6.98 19.49 24.81
C LYS A 327 8.41 20.01 24.86
N GLU A 328 9.35 19.15 25.24
CA GLU A 328 10.78 19.46 25.21
C GLU A 328 11.32 19.40 23.77
N LEU A 329 12.47 20.04 23.56
CA LEU A 329 13.12 20.00 22.26
C LEU A 329 13.62 18.59 21.94
N TYR A 330 13.52 18.24 20.68
CA TYR A 330 13.98 16.97 20.14
C TYR A 330 15.50 16.88 20.15
N ASP A 331 16.03 15.75 20.59
CA ASP A 331 17.45 15.40 20.56
C ASP A 331 17.69 14.21 19.65
N LEU A 332 18.19 14.46 18.46
CA LEU A 332 18.45 13.44 17.44
C LEU A 332 19.41 12.35 17.90
N VAL A 333 20.42 12.70 18.70
CA VAL A 333 21.44 11.76 19.17
C VAL A 333 20.85 10.83 20.23
N ALA A 334 20.11 11.40 21.20
CA ALA A 334 19.42 10.64 22.23
C ALA A 334 18.39 9.69 21.61
N ALA A 335 17.58 10.17 20.66
CA ALA A 335 16.56 9.36 19.99
C ALA A 335 17.18 8.18 19.22
N LYS A 336 18.25 8.39 18.47
CA LYS A 336 18.98 7.31 17.77
C LYS A 336 19.50 6.25 18.74
N LYS A 337 20.06 6.65 19.88
CA LYS A 337 20.56 5.71 20.89
C LYS A 337 19.44 4.86 21.52
N VAL A 338 18.26 5.47 21.71
CA VAL A 338 17.07 4.72 22.18
C VAL A 338 16.65 3.71 21.12
N ALA A 339 16.55 4.10 19.85
CA ALA A 339 16.20 3.22 18.74
C ALA A 339 17.16 2.02 18.61
N GLU A 340 18.47 2.24 18.75
CA GLU A 340 19.48 1.16 18.79
C GLU A 340 19.25 0.18 19.95
N THR A 341 18.91 0.71 21.13
CA THR A 341 18.65 -0.10 22.31
C THR A 341 17.38 -0.93 22.16
N GLN A 342 16.33 -0.33 21.61
CA GLN A 342 15.07 -1.00 21.34
C GLN A 342 15.18 -2.03 20.21
N ALA A 343 16.00 -1.77 19.20
CA ALA A 343 16.29 -2.73 18.13
C ALA A 343 16.99 -3.99 18.69
N ARG A 344 17.96 -3.81 19.59
CA ARG A 344 18.61 -4.95 20.29
C ARG A 344 17.60 -5.74 21.13
N HIS A 345 16.76 -5.05 21.88
CA HIS A 345 15.69 -5.67 22.67
C HIS A 345 14.73 -6.47 21.78
N PHE A 346 14.29 -5.90 20.65
CA PHE A 346 13.41 -6.57 19.70
C PHE A 346 14.02 -7.88 19.18
N VAL A 347 15.29 -7.85 18.77
CA VAL A 347 16.00 -9.01 18.24
C VAL A 347 16.20 -10.08 19.33
N GLU A 348 16.50 -9.68 20.55
CA GLU A 348 16.67 -10.62 21.68
C GLU A 348 15.34 -11.31 22.03
N GLU A 349 14.21 -10.60 21.98
CA GLU A 349 12.89 -11.21 22.19
C GLU A 349 12.54 -12.19 21.06
N ARG A 350 12.89 -11.88 19.78
CA ARG A 350 12.69 -12.82 18.66
C ARG A 350 13.58 -14.03 18.78
N ARG A 351 14.84 -13.86 19.22
CA ARG A 351 15.74 -14.97 19.48
C ARG A 351 15.15 -15.94 20.51
N ARG A 352 14.70 -15.43 21.67
CA ARG A 352 14.06 -16.25 22.72
C ARG A 352 12.80 -16.96 22.21
N GLN A 353 11.97 -16.27 21.47
CA GLN A 353 10.76 -16.83 20.87
C GLN A 353 11.10 -17.98 19.91
N ILE A 354 12.04 -17.77 18.99
CA ILE A 354 12.47 -18.78 18.02
C ILE A 354 13.06 -19.99 18.74
N ASP A 355 13.93 -19.78 19.73
CA ASP A 355 14.53 -20.86 20.53
C ASP A 355 13.47 -21.73 21.22
N GLN A 356 12.47 -21.10 21.84
CA GLN A 356 11.37 -21.81 22.52
C GLN A 356 10.55 -22.65 21.54
N ILE A 357 10.27 -22.11 20.35
CA ILE A 357 9.48 -22.80 19.33
C ILE A 357 10.30 -23.95 18.71
N SER A 358 11.57 -23.71 18.40
CA SER A 358 12.48 -24.71 17.82
C SER A 358 12.68 -25.92 18.73
N ALA A 359 12.59 -25.73 20.06
CA ALA A 359 12.63 -26.82 21.02
C ALA A 359 11.50 -27.86 20.84
N THR A 360 10.45 -27.53 20.08
CA THR A 360 9.37 -28.46 19.73
C THR A 360 9.69 -29.35 18.52
N GLY A 361 10.87 -29.19 17.91
CA GLY A 361 11.41 -30.11 16.91
C GLY A 361 11.18 -29.73 15.45
N PHE A 362 10.97 -28.46 15.14
CA PHE A 362 10.94 -27.95 13.75
C PHE A 362 11.62 -26.57 13.64
N ASP A 363 11.97 -26.14 12.45
CA ASP A 363 12.57 -24.83 12.17
C ASP A 363 11.46 -23.80 11.91
N PRO A 364 11.15 -22.91 12.87
CA PRO A 364 10.05 -21.94 12.71
C PRO A 364 10.42 -20.76 11.81
N ILE A 365 9.38 -20.11 11.25
CA ILE A 365 9.47 -18.77 10.72
C ILE A 365 8.59 -17.83 11.55
N VAL A 366 9.17 -16.78 12.11
CA VAL A 366 8.43 -15.67 12.75
C VAL A 366 8.27 -14.56 11.73
N VAL A 367 7.03 -14.24 11.38
CA VAL A 367 6.71 -13.27 10.32
C VAL A 367 6.19 -11.99 10.92
N VAL A 368 6.84 -10.87 10.59
CA VAL A 368 6.58 -9.58 11.19
C VAL A 368 6.29 -8.54 10.09
N PRO A 369 5.02 -8.39 9.71
CA PRO A 369 4.61 -7.39 8.75
C PRO A 369 4.33 -6.05 9.43
N PHE A 370 4.65 -4.96 8.72
CA PHE A 370 4.37 -3.58 9.10
C PHE A 370 4.01 -2.76 7.87
N ASP A 371 3.22 -1.69 8.06
CA ASP A 371 3.16 -0.64 7.06
C ASP A 371 4.52 0.05 6.96
N ALA A 372 4.99 0.26 5.74
CA ALA A 372 6.28 0.91 5.50
C ALA A 372 6.29 2.35 6.02
N GLU A 373 5.15 3.05 5.92
CA GLU A 373 4.96 4.44 6.33
C GLU A 373 5.08 4.62 7.85
N LEU A 374 4.98 3.54 8.63
CA LEU A 374 5.34 3.56 10.03
C LEU A 374 6.79 4.00 10.21
N PHE A 375 7.71 3.48 9.38
CA PHE A 375 9.14 3.73 9.47
C PHE A 375 9.53 4.99 8.72
N GLY A 376 9.56 6.12 9.44
CA GLY A 376 9.96 7.42 8.94
C GLY A 376 8.86 8.47 9.01
N HIS A 377 7.62 8.15 8.61
CA HIS A 377 6.53 9.10 8.69
C HIS A 377 5.88 9.11 10.09
N TRP A 378 5.25 8.01 10.52
CA TRP A 378 4.64 7.93 11.85
C TRP A 378 5.68 7.85 12.97
N TRP A 379 6.78 7.16 12.71
CA TRP A 379 7.92 7.01 13.60
C TRP A 379 9.21 7.41 12.88
N PHE A 380 9.64 8.64 13.10
CA PHE A 380 10.77 9.23 12.38
C PHE A 380 12.08 8.43 12.51
N GLU A 381 12.32 7.86 13.67
CA GLU A 381 13.49 7.02 13.95
C GLU A 381 13.34 5.58 13.43
N GLY A 382 12.18 5.23 12.87
CA GLY A 382 11.86 3.91 12.37
C GLY A 382 12.88 3.31 11.41
N PRO A 383 13.38 4.01 10.38
CA PRO A 383 14.42 3.50 9.49
C PRO A 383 15.73 3.19 10.22
N HIS A 384 16.10 4.01 11.23
CA HIS A 384 17.27 3.77 12.06
C HIS A 384 17.10 2.54 12.96
N PHE A 385 15.93 2.40 13.58
CA PHE A 385 15.58 1.19 14.33
C PHE A 385 15.66 -0.07 13.45
N LEU A 386 15.06 -0.04 12.27
CA LEU A 386 15.05 -1.17 11.34
C LEU A 386 16.47 -1.53 10.87
N GLU A 387 17.32 -0.54 10.58
CA GLU A 387 18.74 -0.76 10.27
C GLU A 387 19.43 -1.55 11.38
N HIS A 388 19.20 -1.17 12.65
CA HIS A 388 19.82 -1.84 13.79
C HIS A 388 19.19 -3.21 14.08
N VAL A 389 17.90 -3.40 13.84
CA VAL A 389 17.27 -4.75 13.87
C VAL A 389 17.97 -5.68 12.89
N ILE A 390 18.16 -5.23 11.65
CA ILE A 390 18.83 -6.05 10.63
C ILE A 390 20.29 -6.33 11.00
N ARG A 391 21.04 -5.34 11.50
CA ARG A 391 22.43 -5.53 11.94
C ARG A 391 22.56 -6.51 13.09
N HIS A 392 21.67 -6.42 14.08
CA HIS A 392 21.68 -7.34 15.22
C HIS A 392 21.25 -8.75 14.79
N ALA A 393 20.24 -8.89 13.92
CA ALA A 393 19.80 -10.17 13.41
C ALA A 393 20.89 -10.82 12.52
N ALA A 394 21.56 -10.05 11.66
CA ALA A 394 22.66 -10.53 10.81
C ALA A 394 23.89 -11.05 11.61
N ASN A 395 24.11 -10.50 12.79
CA ASN A 395 25.17 -10.95 13.70
C ASN A 395 24.74 -12.09 14.64
N ASN A 396 23.46 -12.49 14.59
CA ASN A 396 22.95 -13.58 15.39
C ASN A 396 23.32 -14.94 14.77
N ARG A 397 23.57 -15.95 15.60
CA ARG A 397 23.90 -17.32 15.14
C ARG A 397 22.75 -18.30 15.38
N ASP A 398 21.76 -17.91 16.18
CA ASP A 398 20.69 -18.79 16.62
C ASP A 398 19.53 -18.82 15.60
N PHE A 399 19.31 -17.72 14.90
CA PHE A 399 18.34 -17.64 13.79
C PHE A 399 18.91 -16.82 12.63
N GLN A 400 18.23 -16.84 11.48
CA GLN A 400 18.61 -16.05 10.31
C GLN A 400 17.45 -15.17 9.80
N LEU A 401 17.80 -14.04 9.17
CA LEU A 401 16.85 -13.30 8.37
C LEU A 401 16.54 -14.11 7.09
N SER A 402 15.27 -14.17 6.72
CA SER A 402 14.82 -14.88 5.52
C SER A 402 13.61 -14.18 4.94
N THR A 403 13.40 -14.34 3.63
CA THR A 403 12.11 -13.99 3.03
C THR A 403 11.17 -15.20 3.06
N PRO A 404 9.85 -15.00 2.97
CA PRO A 404 8.90 -16.09 2.87
C PRO A 404 9.21 -17.04 1.70
N SER A 405 9.64 -16.52 0.57
CA SER A 405 10.03 -17.34 -0.59
C SER A 405 11.25 -18.21 -0.33
N GLU A 406 12.27 -17.69 0.35
CA GLU A 406 13.47 -18.45 0.71
C GLU A 406 13.14 -19.55 1.73
N TYR A 407 12.30 -19.23 2.73
CA TYR A 407 11.85 -20.23 3.70
C TYR A 407 11.07 -21.37 3.03
N LEU A 408 10.13 -21.07 2.13
CA LEU A 408 9.37 -22.09 1.39
C LEU A 408 10.26 -22.93 0.46
N ALA A 409 11.31 -22.34 -0.11
CA ALA A 409 12.27 -23.08 -0.91
C ALA A 409 13.12 -24.05 -0.08
N ALA A 410 13.48 -23.65 1.15
CA ALA A 410 14.21 -24.51 2.10
C ALA A 410 13.30 -25.57 2.75
N HIS A 411 12.01 -25.26 2.92
CA HIS A 411 11.03 -26.13 3.58
C HIS A 411 9.82 -26.35 2.67
N PRO A 412 9.97 -27.11 1.56
CA PRO A 412 8.92 -27.23 0.53
C PRO A 412 7.72 -28.09 0.95
N THR A 413 7.83 -28.85 2.03
CA THR A 413 6.75 -29.71 2.54
C THR A 413 6.03 -29.00 3.68
N GLN A 414 4.78 -28.60 3.43
CA GLN A 414 3.95 -27.91 4.40
C GLN A 414 2.59 -28.61 4.53
N GLN A 415 1.93 -28.39 5.66
CA GLN A 415 0.57 -28.87 5.88
C GLN A 415 -0.41 -28.16 4.94
N ILE A 416 -1.46 -28.86 4.49
CA ILE A 416 -2.58 -28.24 3.78
C ILE A 416 -3.63 -27.81 4.81
N VAL A 417 -4.03 -26.55 4.75
CA VAL A 417 -5.01 -25.92 5.63
C VAL A 417 -5.87 -24.95 4.81
N GLU A 418 -7.17 -25.01 4.97
CA GLU A 418 -8.07 -23.97 4.49
C GLU A 418 -8.11 -22.85 5.54
N PRO A 419 -7.56 -21.64 5.26
CA PRO A 419 -7.55 -20.55 6.22
C PRO A 419 -8.96 -20.04 6.51
N ALA A 420 -9.16 -19.52 7.73
CA ALA A 420 -10.40 -18.86 8.11
C ALA A 420 -10.42 -17.41 7.58
N ALA A 421 -11.62 -16.87 7.39
CA ALA A 421 -11.78 -15.47 7.07
C ALA A 421 -11.21 -14.57 8.16
N SER A 422 -10.46 -13.54 7.76
CA SER A 422 -9.73 -12.67 8.68
C SER A 422 -9.32 -11.36 8.04
N THR A 423 -9.03 -10.36 8.85
CA THR A 423 -8.32 -9.12 8.48
C THR A 423 -7.37 -8.73 9.61
N TRP A 424 -6.49 -7.76 9.40
CA TRP A 424 -5.69 -7.20 10.49
C TRP A 424 -6.32 -5.96 11.15
N GLY A 425 -7.52 -5.59 10.71
CA GLY A 425 -8.28 -4.47 11.26
C GLY A 425 -8.78 -4.70 12.68
N GLU A 426 -9.54 -3.74 13.18
CA GLU A 426 -10.14 -3.79 14.51
C GLU A 426 -10.95 -5.07 14.70
N ASN A 427 -10.76 -5.75 15.84
CA ASN A 427 -11.35 -7.05 16.18
C ASN A 427 -10.97 -8.21 15.22
N GLY A 428 -10.14 -7.98 14.20
CA GLY A 428 -9.67 -9.00 13.27
C GLY A 428 -10.61 -9.32 12.11
N TYR A 429 -11.66 -8.52 11.93
CA TYR A 429 -12.66 -8.72 10.87
C TYR A 429 -12.93 -7.43 10.09
N LEU A 430 -14.12 -7.27 9.53
CA LEU A 430 -14.42 -6.26 8.51
C LEU A 430 -14.94 -4.93 9.06
N GLU A 431 -15.06 -4.75 10.38
CA GLU A 431 -15.76 -3.62 11.02
C GLU A 431 -15.20 -2.24 10.63
N VAL A 432 -13.93 -2.16 10.25
CA VAL A 432 -13.35 -0.90 9.77
C VAL A 432 -13.93 -0.52 8.42
N TRP A 433 -14.09 -1.50 7.53
CA TRP A 433 -14.48 -1.29 6.12
C TRP A 433 -15.96 -1.53 5.84
N LEU A 434 -16.66 -2.20 6.75
CA LEU A 434 -18.10 -2.46 6.64
C LEU A 434 -18.78 -2.15 7.98
N ASN A 435 -19.39 -0.98 8.08
CA ASN A 435 -20.12 -0.50 9.24
C ASN A 435 -21.17 0.56 8.79
N PRO A 436 -22.05 1.05 9.69
CA PRO A 436 -23.11 1.97 9.30
C PRO A 436 -22.65 3.26 8.61
N SER A 437 -21.40 3.69 8.81
CA SER A 437 -20.89 4.93 8.17
C SER A 437 -20.45 4.74 6.72
N ASN A 438 -20.12 3.52 6.30
CA ASN A 438 -19.53 3.22 4.99
C ASN A 438 -20.21 2.05 4.23
N ALA A 439 -21.15 1.34 4.81
CA ALA A 439 -21.83 0.20 4.16
C ALA A 439 -22.54 0.58 2.84
N TRP A 440 -22.96 1.84 2.69
CA TRP A 440 -23.61 2.39 1.50
C TRP A 440 -22.74 2.31 0.21
N ILE A 441 -21.43 2.14 0.37
CA ILE A 441 -20.47 2.05 -0.74
C ILE A 441 -20.68 0.77 -1.55
N TYR A 442 -20.84 -0.37 -0.88
CA TYR A 442 -20.75 -1.69 -1.50
C TYR A 442 -21.86 -2.03 -2.48
N PRO A 443 -23.15 -1.69 -2.25
CA PRO A 443 -24.19 -1.92 -3.26
C PRO A 443 -23.87 -1.24 -4.59
N GLN A 444 -23.32 -0.02 -4.55
CA GLN A 444 -22.95 0.74 -5.74
C GLN A 444 -21.73 0.11 -6.46
N LEU A 445 -20.74 -0.37 -5.69
CA LEU A 445 -19.59 -1.07 -6.25
C LEU A 445 -19.99 -2.40 -6.92
N HIS A 446 -20.94 -3.13 -6.31
CA HIS A 446 -21.41 -4.40 -6.87
C HIS A 446 -22.25 -4.19 -8.14
N ASP A 447 -23.10 -3.18 -8.18
CA ASP A 447 -23.85 -2.81 -9.39
C ASP A 447 -22.88 -2.40 -10.52
N ALA A 448 -21.90 -1.55 -10.23
CA ALA A 448 -20.90 -1.15 -11.21
C ALA A 448 -20.03 -2.36 -11.69
N ALA A 449 -19.68 -3.29 -10.79
CA ALA A 449 -18.95 -4.50 -11.16
C ALA A 449 -19.80 -5.44 -12.05
N GLN A 450 -21.09 -5.53 -11.78
CA GLN A 450 -22.01 -6.28 -12.63
C GLN A 450 -22.08 -5.66 -14.04
N ARG A 451 -22.30 -4.36 -14.14
CA ARG A 451 -22.33 -3.62 -15.42
C ARG A 451 -21.00 -3.79 -16.17
N MET A 452 -19.86 -3.69 -15.48
CA MET A 452 -18.55 -3.93 -16.10
C MET A 452 -18.43 -5.35 -16.67
N SER A 453 -18.90 -6.35 -15.92
CA SER A 453 -18.89 -7.75 -16.37
C SER A 453 -19.80 -7.98 -17.59
N GLU A 454 -20.94 -7.31 -17.66
CA GLU A 454 -21.88 -7.39 -18.79
C GLU A 454 -21.25 -6.82 -20.07
N VAL A 455 -20.67 -5.62 -20.02
CA VAL A 455 -20.01 -5.04 -21.20
C VAL A 455 -18.76 -5.81 -21.59
N ALA A 456 -17.96 -6.28 -20.63
CA ALA A 456 -16.77 -7.08 -20.91
C ALA A 456 -17.13 -8.36 -21.70
N ARG A 457 -18.17 -9.08 -21.30
CA ARG A 457 -18.67 -10.26 -22.03
C ARG A 457 -19.24 -9.90 -23.39
N GLY A 458 -19.99 -8.80 -23.48
CA GLY A 458 -20.56 -8.34 -24.76
C GLY A 458 -19.51 -8.03 -25.81
N TYR A 459 -18.41 -7.39 -25.42
CA TYR A 459 -17.31 -7.03 -26.32
C TYR A 459 -16.27 -8.13 -26.54
N ALA A 460 -16.22 -9.16 -25.72
CA ALA A 460 -15.31 -10.29 -25.89
C ALA A 460 -15.86 -11.38 -26.84
N CYS A 461 -17.19 -11.49 -27.01
CA CYS A 461 -17.80 -12.37 -28.00
C CYS A 461 -17.81 -11.68 -29.37
N PRO A 462 -17.26 -12.27 -30.43
CA PRO A 462 -17.44 -11.77 -31.78
C PRO A 462 -18.90 -12.02 -32.18
N VAL A 463 -19.79 -11.08 -31.87
CA VAL A 463 -21.18 -11.09 -32.37
C VAL A 463 -21.26 -10.27 -33.62
N VAL A 464 -21.66 -10.95 -34.73
CA VAL A 464 -22.37 -10.46 -35.88
C VAL A 464 -22.57 -8.94 -35.92
N GLU A 465 -21.96 -8.32 -36.91
CA GLU A 465 -22.07 -6.91 -37.26
C GLU A 465 -23.49 -6.35 -37.06
N GLN A 466 -23.72 -5.58 -36.01
CA GLN A 466 -24.79 -4.62 -35.98
C GLN A 466 -24.29 -3.32 -36.63
N PRO A 467 -25.02 -2.73 -37.60
CA PRO A 467 -24.60 -1.49 -38.26
C PRO A 467 -24.64 -0.34 -37.25
N ARG A 468 -23.45 0.18 -36.90
CA ARG A 468 -23.30 1.34 -36.05
C ARG A 468 -23.77 2.61 -36.75
N LYS A 469 -24.66 3.37 -36.12
CA LYS A 469 -25.04 4.70 -36.57
C LYS A 469 -23.97 5.71 -36.15
N HIS A 470 -22.97 5.91 -36.97
CA HIS A 470 -22.10 7.08 -36.83
C HIS A 470 -22.74 8.27 -37.53
N SER A 471 -22.84 9.39 -36.81
CA SER A 471 -23.16 10.68 -37.40
C SER A 471 -22.11 11.01 -38.47
N ALA A 472 -22.60 11.32 -39.69
CA ALA A 472 -21.80 11.47 -40.87
C ALA A 472 -20.78 12.62 -40.78
N LEU A 473 -19.49 12.26 -40.74
CA LEU A 473 -18.44 13.06 -41.35
C LEU A 473 -18.17 12.51 -42.76
N PRO A 474 -17.77 13.36 -43.76
CA PRO A 474 -17.75 12.96 -45.16
C PRO A 474 -16.79 11.80 -45.43
N SER A 475 -17.30 10.84 -46.16
CA SER A 475 -16.60 9.64 -46.58
C SER A 475 -15.35 9.93 -47.39
N ASP A 476 -14.17 9.51 -46.88
CA ASP A 476 -13.11 9.00 -47.71
C ASP A 476 -12.64 7.64 -47.17
N LYS A 477 -12.58 6.71 -48.10
CA LYS A 477 -12.42 5.27 -47.96
C LYS A 477 -11.28 4.84 -47.06
N VAL A 478 -11.60 4.21 -45.90
CA VAL A 478 -10.68 3.32 -45.20
C VAL A 478 -11.45 2.09 -44.70
N ALA A 479 -10.90 0.92 -44.86
CA ALA A 479 -11.46 -0.38 -44.46
C ALA A 479 -11.85 -0.40 -42.95
N GLY A 480 -13.15 -0.53 -42.68
CA GLY A 480 -13.82 -0.02 -41.50
C GLY A 480 -13.92 -0.97 -40.31
N GLY A 481 -12.88 -1.66 -39.88
CA GLY A 481 -12.98 -2.50 -38.68
C GLY A 481 -12.04 -2.08 -37.53
N ALA A 482 -10.82 -1.71 -37.80
CA ALA A 482 -9.77 -1.48 -36.78
C ALA A 482 -9.96 -0.20 -35.92
N PRO A 483 -10.35 0.97 -36.45
CA PRO A 483 -10.46 2.19 -35.63
C PRO A 483 -11.59 2.15 -34.57
N ALA A 484 -12.74 1.55 -34.91
CA ALA A 484 -13.87 1.47 -33.99
C ALA A 484 -13.60 0.52 -32.80
N LEU A 485 -12.97 -0.63 -33.04
CA LEU A 485 -12.58 -1.55 -32.00
C LEU A 485 -11.52 -0.95 -31.05
N GLN A 486 -10.63 -0.15 -31.58
CA GLN A 486 -9.62 0.55 -30.77
C GLN A 486 -10.25 1.64 -29.88
N PHE A 487 -11.27 2.32 -30.35
CA PHE A 487 -12.00 3.32 -29.58
C PHE A 487 -12.78 2.69 -28.42
N ASP A 488 -13.51 1.61 -28.67
CA ASP A 488 -14.24 0.87 -27.64
C ASP A 488 -13.29 0.31 -26.57
N ASP A 489 -12.08 -0.15 -26.94
CA ASP A 489 -11.06 -0.62 -26.01
C ASP A 489 -10.58 0.50 -25.05
N ARG A 490 -10.48 1.76 -25.53
CA ARG A 490 -10.19 2.91 -24.68
C ARG A 490 -11.27 3.12 -23.61
N VAL A 491 -12.55 3.11 -24.04
CA VAL A 491 -13.69 3.26 -23.11
C VAL A 491 -13.71 2.14 -22.08
N LEU A 492 -13.54 0.89 -22.50
CA LEU A 492 -13.52 -0.28 -21.60
C LEU A 492 -12.36 -0.22 -20.60
N LYS A 493 -11.19 0.24 -21.04
CA LYS A 493 -10.06 0.48 -20.14
C LYS A 493 -10.36 1.58 -19.14
N GLN A 494 -11.02 2.68 -19.56
CA GLN A 494 -11.34 3.75 -18.63
C GLN A 494 -12.44 3.32 -17.64
N LEU A 495 -13.45 2.58 -18.08
CA LEU A 495 -14.44 1.97 -17.19
C LEU A 495 -13.76 1.11 -16.12
N ALA A 496 -12.80 0.26 -16.51
CA ALA A 496 -12.05 -0.56 -15.58
C ALA A 496 -11.26 0.29 -14.55
N ARG A 497 -10.60 1.39 -14.98
CA ARG A 497 -9.87 2.31 -14.08
C ARG A 497 -10.79 2.98 -13.07
N GLU A 498 -11.92 3.54 -13.53
CA GLU A 498 -12.87 4.19 -12.62
C GLU A 498 -13.42 3.21 -11.59
N LEU A 499 -13.78 2.00 -12.01
CA LEU A 499 -14.27 0.98 -11.10
C LEU A 499 -13.19 0.54 -10.09
N LEU A 500 -11.95 0.29 -10.54
CA LEU A 500 -10.83 -0.07 -9.69
C LEU A 500 -10.58 1.02 -8.63
N LEU A 501 -10.56 2.29 -9.03
CA LEU A 501 -10.35 3.43 -8.13
C LEU A 501 -11.49 3.59 -7.12
N ALA A 502 -12.75 3.39 -7.53
CA ALA A 502 -13.88 3.39 -6.62
C ALA A 502 -13.79 2.27 -5.56
N GLN A 503 -13.15 1.14 -5.88
CA GLN A 503 -13.03 -0.06 -5.03
C GLN A 503 -11.91 0.03 -3.99
N SER A 504 -11.08 1.08 -3.96
CA SER A 504 -10.00 1.20 -2.98
C SER A 504 -10.53 1.11 -1.54
N SER A 505 -9.88 0.28 -0.70
CA SER A 505 -10.23 0.11 0.71
C SER A 505 -10.01 1.38 1.52
N ASP A 506 -9.12 2.25 1.05
CA ASP A 506 -8.79 3.54 1.68
C ASP A 506 -10.03 4.40 1.91
N TRP A 507 -10.97 4.41 0.97
CA TRP A 507 -12.17 5.25 1.09
C TRP A 507 -13.02 4.87 2.30
N ALA A 508 -13.28 3.59 2.48
CA ALA A 508 -14.04 3.08 3.62
C ALA A 508 -13.31 3.33 4.95
N PHE A 509 -11.98 3.18 4.96
CA PHE A 509 -11.12 3.47 6.10
C PHE A 509 -11.17 4.96 6.49
N LEU A 510 -10.95 5.88 5.55
CA LEU A 510 -10.97 7.33 5.78
C LEU A 510 -12.34 7.82 6.25
N ILE A 511 -13.44 7.23 5.75
CA ILE A 511 -14.80 7.52 6.20
C ILE A 511 -15.01 7.07 7.65
N LYS A 512 -14.54 5.86 8.01
CA LYS A 512 -14.66 5.29 9.35
C LYS A 512 -13.84 6.08 10.37
N THR A 513 -12.60 6.41 10.06
CA THR A 513 -11.70 7.13 10.97
C THR A 513 -12.04 8.62 11.06
N GLY A 514 -12.70 9.17 10.06
CA GLY A 514 -13.03 10.60 9.97
C GLY A 514 -11.86 11.49 9.56
N THR A 515 -10.69 10.93 9.23
CA THR A 515 -9.47 11.69 8.92
C THR A 515 -9.62 12.54 7.66
N ALA A 516 -10.29 12.02 6.61
CA ALA A 516 -10.56 12.73 5.36
C ALA A 516 -11.92 12.26 4.76
N ARG A 517 -12.97 12.26 5.58
CA ARG A 517 -14.29 11.71 5.22
C ARG A 517 -14.89 12.34 3.96
N GLU A 518 -14.87 13.67 3.88
CA GLU A 518 -15.46 14.40 2.75
C GLU A 518 -14.70 14.09 1.45
N TYR A 519 -13.37 14.06 1.51
CA TYR A 519 -12.53 13.71 0.38
C TYR A 519 -12.83 12.29 -0.11
N ALA A 520 -12.80 11.30 0.78
CA ALA A 520 -13.07 9.90 0.43
C ALA A 520 -14.48 9.72 -0.18
N THR A 521 -15.49 10.35 0.41
CA THR A 521 -16.86 10.33 -0.10
C THR A 521 -16.94 10.93 -1.50
N LYS A 522 -16.30 12.08 -1.72
CA LYS A 522 -16.23 12.75 -3.02
C LYS A 522 -15.57 11.86 -4.08
N ARG A 523 -14.43 11.22 -3.74
CA ARG A 523 -13.70 10.35 -4.68
C ARG A 523 -14.57 9.17 -5.14
N ILE A 524 -15.28 8.49 -4.22
CA ILE A 524 -16.18 7.39 -4.58
C ILE A 524 -17.25 7.86 -5.57
N PHE A 525 -17.94 8.96 -5.25
CA PHE A 525 -19.00 9.50 -6.14
C PHE A 525 -18.46 9.94 -7.49
N GLU A 526 -17.32 10.57 -7.55
CA GLU A 526 -16.70 10.99 -8.80
C GLU A 526 -16.36 9.80 -9.70
N HIS A 527 -15.70 8.77 -9.15
CA HIS A 527 -15.37 7.57 -9.91
C HIS A 527 -16.62 6.81 -10.38
N LEU A 528 -17.61 6.62 -9.51
CA LEU A 528 -18.85 5.97 -9.90
C LEU A 528 -19.66 6.80 -10.90
N SER A 529 -19.66 8.12 -10.80
CA SER A 529 -20.33 9.00 -11.77
C SER A 529 -19.67 8.92 -13.14
N ARG A 530 -18.33 8.96 -13.23
CA ARG A 530 -17.60 8.80 -14.48
C ARG A 530 -17.82 7.40 -15.07
N PHE A 531 -17.75 6.36 -14.24
CA PHE A 531 -18.06 4.98 -14.65
C PHE A 531 -19.46 4.88 -15.26
N ASN A 532 -20.48 5.34 -14.56
CA ASN A 532 -21.86 5.23 -15.02
C ASN A 532 -22.08 6.01 -16.33
N ARG A 533 -21.54 7.25 -16.44
CA ARG A 533 -21.67 8.04 -17.68
C ARG A 533 -20.99 7.36 -18.86
N LEU A 534 -19.78 6.83 -18.69
CA LEU A 534 -19.07 6.09 -19.74
C LEU A 534 -19.80 4.79 -20.11
N TYR A 535 -20.37 4.09 -19.13
CA TYR A 535 -21.17 2.88 -19.36
C TYR A 535 -22.43 3.18 -20.20
N ASP A 536 -23.18 4.22 -19.83
CA ASP A 536 -24.39 4.61 -20.54
C ASP A 536 -24.05 5.03 -21.98
N GLN A 537 -23.01 5.83 -22.17
CA GLN A 537 -22.51 6.24 -23.47
C GLN A 537 -22.06 5.05 -24.34
N LEU A 538 -21.34 4.11 -23.77
CA LEU A 538 -20.89 2.90 -24.48
C LEU A 538 -22.08 2.04 -24.91
N THR A 539 -23.06 1.84 -24.03
CA THR A 539 -24.25 1.00 -24.32
C THR A 539 -25.22 1.63 -25.27
N THR A 540 -25.30 2.96 -25.31
CA THR A 540 -26.12 3.72 -26.31
C THR A 540 -25.36 4.00 -27.61
N ASN A 541 -24.08 3.62 -27.68
CA ASN A 541 -23.19 3.90 -28.82
C ASN A 541 -23.08 5.41 -29.14
N ASP A 542 -23.05 6.25 -28.12
CA ASP A 542 -22.97 7.72 -28.20
C ASP A 542 -21.89 8.24 -27.22
N VAL A 543 -20.63 7.83 -27.44
CA VAL A 543 -19.51 8.18 -26.58
C VAL A 543 -19.02 9.59 -26.88
N ASP A 544 -19.02 10.42 -25.84
CA ASP A 544 -18.42 11.76 -25.80
C ASP A 544 -16.88 11.61 -25.65
N GLU A 545 -16.15 11.85 -26.74
CA GLU A 545 -14.70 11.69 -26.77
C GLU A 545 -13.99 12.75 -25.91
N GLU A 546 -14.51 13.95 -25.79
CA GLU A 546 -13.92 14.98 -24.93
C GLU A 546 -14.01 14.55 -23.46
N PHE A 547 -15.14 14.03 -23.04
CA PHE A 547 -15.31 13.49 -21.69
C PHE A 547 -14.42 12.26 -21.43
N LEU A 548 -14.28 11.35 -22.40
CA LEU A 548 -13.36 10.23 -22.29
C LEU A 548 -11.91 10.70 -22.09
N CYS A 549 -11.46 11.65 -22.90
CA CYS A 549 -10.12 12.23 -22.77
C CYS A 549 -9.90 12.92 -21.41
N GLU A 550 -10.94 13.61 -20.89
CA GLU A 550 -10.87 14.18 -19.53
C GLU A 550 -10.69 13.10 -18.47
N CYS A 551 -11.45 12.00 -18.52
CA CYS A 551 -11.30 10.88 -17.60
C CYS A 551 -9.91 10.24 -17.70
N GLU A 552 -9.40 9.98 -18.90
CA GLU A 552 -8.06 9.44 -19.15
C GLU A 552 -6.95 10.38 -18.62
N PHE A 553 -7.14 11.69 -18.71
CA PHE A 553 -6.19 12.67 -18.18
C PHE A 553 -6.18 12.70 -16.65
N ARG A 554 -7.35 12.60 -16.01
CA ARG A 554 -7.47 12.60 -14.55
C ARG A 554 -6.96 11.32 -13.93
N ASP A 555 -7.42 10.19 -14.43
CA ASP A 555 -7.21 8.85 -13.86
C ASP A 555 -6.40 7.98 -14.83
N ASN A 556 -5.13 8.33 -15.00
CA ASN A 556 -4.20 7.81 -16.01
C ASN A 556 -3.46 6.52 -15.60
N LEU A 557 -3.78 5.95 -14.41
CA LEU A 557 -3.09 4.76 -13.94
C LEU A 557 -3.34 3.54 -14.84
N PHE A 558 -2.42 2.59 -14.83
CA PHE A 558 -2.51 1.32 -15.55
C PHE A 558 -2.85 1.45 -17.04
N PRO A 559 -1.96 2.05 -17.87
CA PRO A 559 -2.23 2.28 -19.29
C PRO A 559 -2.63 0.99 -20.04
N ASN A 560 -2.09 -0.15 -19.61
CA ASN A 560 -2.31 -1.47 -20.21
C ASN A 560 -3.36 -2.30 -19.46
N VAL A 561 -4.27 -1.67 -18.69
CA VAL A 561 -5.27 -2.40 -17.91
C VAL A 561 -6.07 -3.37 -18.80
N ASN A 562 -6.15 -4.63 -18.35
CA ASN A 562 -6.88 -5.67 -19.08
C ASN A 562 -8.30 -5.82 -18.51
N TRP A 563 -9.25 -5.12 -19.12
CA TRP A 563 -10.64 -5.15 -18.73
C TRP A 563 -11.30 -6.54 -18.87
N ARG A 564 -10.70 -7.46 -19.64
CA ARG A 564 -11.21 -8.83 -19.83
C ARG A 564 -11.17 -9.67 -18.54
N TYR A 565 -10.47 -9.22 -17.53
CA TYR A 565 -10.49 -9.90 -16.23
C TYR A 565 -11.82 -9.78 -15.48
N TYR A 566 -12.73 -8.93 -15.96
CA TYR A 566 -14.11 -8.85 -15.47
C TYR A 566 -15.09 -9.84 -16.15
N MET A 567 -14.60 -10.72 -17.00
CA MET A 567 -15.44 -11.77 -17.65
C MET A 567 -15.72 -12.97 -16.76
#